data_fbad57e4bb19919404f80156506da79b
#
_entry.id   fbad57e4bb19919404f80156506da79b
#
_cell.length_a   1.000
_cell.length_b   1.000
_cell.length_c   1.000
_cell.angle_alpha   90.00
_cell.angle_beta   90.00
_cell.angle_gamma   90.00
#
_symmetry.space_group_name_H-M   'P 1'
#
loop_
_entity.id
_entity.type
_entity.pdbx_description
1 polymer ?
#
loop_
_entity_poly.entity_id
_entity_poly.type
_entity_poly.pdbx_seq_one_letter_code
_entity_poly.pdbx_strand_id
1 'polypeptide(L)'
;MYKRQTHNDGVFEVYTPDIRAARSSHLLTGLPDGYGRGRIIGDYRRVALYGVDALIEEKKVELDILNTDEFTEDIIRRREEVSDQIKALNDLKAMAAKYGFDISVPASNAKEAIQWLYFGYLGAIKDQNGAAMSLGRTSTFLDIFIERDLQNGALTEEQAQELMDQFIIKLRLVRFLRAPEYNELFSGDPVWVTESIGGMGIDGRTLVTKNSFRVLHTLDNLGPAPEPNLTVLWSNNLPVSYTHLRAHETTLHL
;
A
#
# COMPACT_ATOMS: atom_id res chain seq x y z
N MET A 1 3.63 21.43 28.88
CA MET A 1 4.05 20.31 28.02
C MET A 1 2.87 19.96 27.12
N TYR A 2 2.95 20.24 25.83
CA TYR A 2 1.88 19.96 24.88
C TYR A 2 1.77 18.43 24.70
N LYS A 3 0.63 17.85 25.02
CA LYS A 3 0.40 16.42 24.82
C LYS A 3 -0.21 16.24 23.42
N ARG A 4 0.51 15.58 22.51
CA ARG A 4 -0.03 15.23 21.20
C ARG A 4 -1.26 14.36 21.38
N GLN A 5 -2.41 14.83 20.89
CA GLN A 5 -3.65 14.08 20.93
C GLN A 5 -3.61 12.98 19.87
N THR A 6 -3.87 11.75 20.26
CA THR A 6 -4.02 10.65 19.31
C THR A 6 -5.40 10.72 18.62
N HIS A 7 -5.57 10.02 17.50
CA HIS A 7 -6.89 9.88 16.86
C HIS A 7 -7.94 9.35 17.87
N ASN A 8 -7.59 8.35 18.65
CA ASN A 8 -8.49 7.77 19.65
C ASN A 8 -8.84 8.77 20.76
N ASP A 9 -7.87 9.53 21.26
CA ASP A 9 -8.12 10.59 22.23
C ASP A 9 -9.16 11.58 21.68
N GLY A 10 -9.00 12.05 20.43
CA GLY A 10 -9.94 12.97 19.79
C GLY A 10 -11.35 12.39 19.62
N VAL A 11 -11.46 11.13 19.21
CA VAL A 11 -12.77 10.46 19.07
C VAL A 11 -13.45 10.27 20.43
N PHE A 12 -12.71 9.83 21.44
CA PHE A 12 -13.30 9.57 22.77
C PHE A 12 -13.59 10.85 23.57
N GLU A 13 -12.92 11.95 23.27
CA GLU A 13 -13.16 13.23 23.91
C GLU A 13 -14.56 13.79 23.60
N VAL A 14 -15.05 13.57 22.38
CA VAL A 14 -16.41 14.03 21.98
C VAL A 14 -17.53 13.13 22.48
N TYR A 15 -17.23 12.02 23.15
CA TYR A 15 -18.24 11.14 23.70
C TYR A 15 -18.87 11.73 24.95
N THR A 16 -20.17 11.94 24.89
CA THR A 16 -20.95 12.34 26.06
C THR A 16 -21.00 11.20 27.09
N PRO A 17 -21.32 11.52 28.40
CA PRO A 17 -21.54 10.49 29.42
C PRO A 17 -22.56 9.43 28.98
N ASP A 18 -23.63 9.84 28.28
CA ASP A 18 -24.69 8.92 27.78
C ASP A 18 -24.14 7.96 26.72
N ILE A 19 -23.34 8.46 25.80
CA ILE A 19 -22.69 7.62 24.76
C ILE A 19 -21.74 6.62 25.44
N ARG A 20 -20.98 7.05 26.44
CA ARG A 20 -20.09 6.17 27.23
C ARG A 20 -20.87 5.09 27.97
N ALA A 21 -21.99 5.45 28.61
CA ALA A 21 -22.86 4.51 29.28
C ALA A 21 -23.49 3.50 28.28
N ALA A 22 -23.97 3.98 27.14
CA ALA A 22 -24.54 3.13 26.12
C ALA A 22 -23.51 2.15 25.52
N ARG A 23 -22.23 2.55 25.40
CA ARG A 23 -21.16 1.65 24.99
C ARG A 23 -20.83 0.61 26.07
N SER A 24 -20.73 1.02 27.32
CA SER A 24 -20.40 0.08 28.41
C SER A 24 -21.52 -0.93 28.68
N SER A 25 -22.77 -0.57 28.37
CA SER A 25 -23.93 -1.46 28.43
C SER A 25 -24.14 -2.28 27.12
N HIS A 26 -23.27 -2.15 26.15
CA HIS A 26 -23.35 -2.82 24.83
C HIS A 26 -24.59 -2.46 23.99
N LEU A 27 -25.30 -1.36 24.30
CA LEU A 27 -26.36 -0.81 23.44
C LEU A 27 -25.79 -0.22 22.15
N LEU A 28 -24.58 0.37 22.24
CA LEU A 28 -23.82 0.83 21.09
C LEU A 28 -22.57 -0.02 20.97
N THR A 29 -22.36 -0.57 19.78
CA THR A 29 -21.15 -1.30 19.42
C THR A 29 -20.42 -0.57 18.30
N GLY A 30 -19.16 -0.82 18.16
CA GLY A 30 -18.32 -0.25 17.10
C GLY A 30 -16.92 0.03 17.59
N LEU A 31 -16.03 0.16 16.64
CA LEU A 31 -14.63 0.50 16.85
C LEU A 31 -14.39 1.91 16.29
N PRO A 32 -14.40 2.97 17.13
CA PRO A 32 -14.19 4.35 16.65
C PRO A 32 -12.90 4.47 15.85
N ASP A 33 -11.88 3.75 16.26
CA ASP A 33 -10.60 3.66 15.57
C ASP A 33 -10.74 3.10 14.15
N GLY A 34 -11.58 2.08 13.93
CA GLY A 34 -11.82 1.48 12.62
C GLY A 34 -12.69 2.35 11.70
N TYR A 35 -13.72 2.98 12.25
CA TYR A 35 -14.74 3.69 11.46
C TYR A 35 -14.46 5.18 11.30
N GLY A 36 -13.78 5.81 12.24
CA GLY A 36 -13.45 7.24 12.19
C GLY A 36 -12.19 7.56 11.39
N ARG A 37 -11.45 6.56 10.93
CA ARG A 37 -10.19 6.73 10.22
C ARG A 37 -10.33 6.38 8.75
N GLY A 38 -10.10 7.36 7.87
CA GLY A 38 -9.91 7.11 6.44
C GLY A 38 -8.62 6.33 6.16
N ARG A 39 -8.60 5.61 5.04
CA ARG A 39 -7.38 4.98 4.52
C ARG A 39 -6.94 5.73 3.28
N ILE A 40 -5.64 5.93 3.14
CA ILE A 40 -5.03 6.60 2.00
C ILE A 40 -4.23 5.58 1.22
N ILE A 41 -4.46 5.48 -0.09
CA ILE A 41 -3.58 4.77 -1.00
C ILE A 41 -2.39 5.68 -1.26
N GLY A 42 -1.22 5.28 -0.77
CA GLY A 42 0.04 5.99 -1.02
C GLY A 42 0.53 5.79 -2.45
N ASP A 43 1.37 6.68 -2.93
CA ASP A 43 2.14 6.44 -4.15
C ASP A 43 3.39 5.62 -3.82
N TYR A 44 3.21 4.32 -3.66
CA TYR A 44 4.27 3.37 -3.32
C TYR A 44 5.36 3.27 -4.40
N ARG A 45 5.07 3.75 -5.64
CA ARG A 45 6.02 3.80 -6.76
C ARG A 45 7.20 4.71 -6.47
N ARG A 46 7.00 5.74 -5.63
CA ARG A 46 8.03 6.74 -5.33
C ARG A 46 9.31 6.11 -4.77
N VAL A 47 9.19 5.06 -3.95
CA VAL A 47 10.36 4.32 -3.43
C VAL A 47 11.15 3.69 -4.57
N ALA A 48 10.46 3.05 -5.53
CA ALA A 48 11.11 2.43 -6.69
C ALA A 48 11.67 3.45 -7.69
N LEU A 49 10.99 4.60 -7.86
CA LEU A 49 11.39 5.61 -8.84
C LEU A 49 12.56 6.47 -8.37
N TYR A 50 12.60 6.82 -7.09
CA TYR A 50 13.53 7.84 -6.60
C TYR A 50 14.53 7.29 -5.58
N GLY A 51 14.23 6.17 -4.92
CA GLY A 51 14.94 5.72 -3.74
C GLY A 51 14.59 6.56 -2.50
N VAL A 52 14.88 6.01 -1.34
CA VAL A 52 14.50 6.64 -0.07
C VAL A 52 15.34 7.88 0.23
N ASP A 53 16.61 7.93 -0.20
CA ASP A 53 17.47 9.09 0.07
C ASP A 53 16.97 10.35 -0.63
N ALA A 54 16.50 10.25 -1.86
CA ALA A 54 15.89 11.37 -2.56
C ALA A 54 14.61 11.85 -1.88
N LEU A 55 13.80 10.93 -1.34
CA LEU A 55 12.59 11.28 -0.58
C LEU A 55 12.94 11.97 0.75
N ILE A 56 14.01 11.58 1.41
CA ILE A 56 14.50 12.23 2.63
C ILE A 56 14.98 13.66 2.31
N GLU A 57 15.73 13.84 1.23
CA GLU A 57 16.20 15.18 0.83
C GLU A 57 15.02 16.11 0.48
N GLU A 58 14.00 15.61 -0.21
CA GLU A 58 12.78 16.37 -0.46
C GLU A 58 12.12 16.84 0.85
N LYS A 59 12.06 15.95 1.86
CA LYS A 59 11.50 16.29 3.17
C LYS A 59 12.37 17.25 3.98
N LYS A 60 13.69 17.21 3.83
CA LYS A 60 14.57 18.21 4.44
C LYS A 60 14.34 19.59 3.86
N VAL A 61 14.16 19.70 2.54
CA VAL A 61 13.81 20.98 1.88
C VAL A 61 12.46 21.48 2.41
N GLU A 62 11.46 20.62 2.57
CA GLU A 62 10.18 20.99 3.15
C GLU A 62 10.32 21.50 4.60
N LEU A 63 11.17 20.83 5.40
CA LEU A 63 11.46 21.24 6.77
C LEU A 63 12.15 22.61 6.83
N ASP A 64 13.06 22.89 5.90
CA ASP A 64 13.75 24.20 5.79
C ASP A 64 12.78 25.32 5.41
N ILE A 65 11.82 25.07 4.51
CA ILE A 65 10.76 26.02 4.14
C ILE A 65 9.89 26.36 5.37
N LEU A 66 9.65 25.39 6.25
CA LEU A 66 8.92 25.59 7.49
C LEU A 66 9.75 26.27 8.61
N ASN A 67 11.01 26.59 8.34
CA ASN A 67 11.88 27.28 9.29
C ASN A 67 11.67 28.78 9.19
N THR A 68 10.56 29.27 9.76
CA THR A 68 10.16 30.67 9.77
C THR A 68 10.34 31.29 11.16
N ASP A 69 10.35 32.63 11.22
CA ASP A 69 10.36 33.35 12.52
C ASP A 69 9.01 33.31 13.22
N GLU A 70 7.98 32.79 12.55
CA GLU A 70 6.65 32.63 13.13
C GLU A 70 6.53 31.28 13.87
N PHE A 71 6.19 31.35 15.15
CA PHE A 71 5.92 30.17 15.99
C PHE A 71 4.42 30.02 16.24
N THR A 72 3.70 29.54 15.22
CA THR A 72 2.30 29.14 15.37
C THR A 72 2.20 27.64 15.69
N GLU A 73 1.09 27.23 16.31
CA GLU A 73 0.81 25.82 16.58
C GLU A 73 0.83 24.98 15.28
N ASP A 74 0.30 25.52 14.20
CA ASP A 74 0.27 24.85 12.89
C ASP A 74 1.68 24.61 12.34
N ILE A 75 2.57 25.60 12.40
CA ILE A 75 3.96 25.45 11.95
C ILE A 75 4.70 24.41 12.82
N ILE A 76 4.52 24.46 14.12
CA ILE A 76 5.15 23.47 15.04
C ILE A 76 4.69 22.05 14.68
N ARG A 77 3.38 21.85 14.52
CA ARG A 77 2.81 20.53 14.15
C ARG A 77 3.33 20.02 12.82
N ARG A 78 3.39 20.88 11.80
CA ARG A 78 3.94 20.50 10.48
C ARG A 78 5.41 20.15 10.56
N ARG A 79 6.20 20.88 11.31
CA ARG A 79 7.62 20.55 11.51
C ARG A 79 7.82 19.22 12.21
N GLU A 80 7.03 18.93 13.25
CA GLU A 80 7.03 17.63 13.91
C GLU A 80 6.68 16.51 12.93
N GLU A 81 5.62 16.69 12.13
CA GLU A 81 5.19 15.71 11.15
C GLU A 81 6.25 15.43 10.10
N VAL A 82 6.86 16.45 9.50
CA VAL A 82 7.92 16.28 8.50
C VAL A 82 9.15 15.61 9.12
N SER A 83 9.50 15.96 10.36
CA SER A 83 10.59 15.32 11.09
C SER A 83 10.31 13.83 11.36
N ASP A 84 9.07 13.49 11.72
CA ASP A 84 8.64 12.10 11.90
C ASP A 84 8.67 11.32 10.57
N GLN A 85 8.29 11.95 9.45
CA GLN A 85 8.40 11.35 8.11
C GLN A 85 9.84 11.05 7.74
N ILE A 86 10.78 11.96 8.00
CA ILE A 86 12.22 11.73 7.76
C ILE A 86 12.72 10.54 8.59
N LYS A 87 12.32 10.48 9.87
CA LYS A 87 12.66 9.37 10.74
C LYS A 87 12.09 8.04 10.21
N ALA A 88 10.81 8.01 9.84
CA ALA A 88 10.15 6.83 9.30
C ALA A 88 10.81 6.32 8.01
N LEU A 89 11.25 7.22 7.12
CA LEU A 89 12.01 6.86 5.92
C LEU A 89 13.37 6.23 6.26
N ASN A 90 14.09 6.73 7.26
CA ASN A 90 15.32 6.11 7.75
C ASN A 90 15.05 4.74 8.38
N ASP A 91 13.97 4.59 9.14
CA ASP A 91 13.58 3.31 9.72
C ASP A 91 13.21 2.29 8.62
N LEU A 92 12.58 2.75 7.53
CA LEU A 92 12.28 1.92 6.35
C LEU A 92 13.56 1.41 5.68
N LYS A 93 14.57 2.27 5.52
CA LYS A 93 15.91 1.86 5.02
C LYS A 93 16.54 0.82 5.93
N ALA A 94 16.54 1.06 7.24
CA ALA A 94 17.09 0.13 8.21
C ALA A 94 16.38 -1.23 8.19
N MET A 95 15.05 -1.24 7.99
CA MET A 95 14.28 -2.46 7.81
C MET A 95 14.69 -3.20 6.54
N ALA A 96 14.75 -2.51 5.39
CA ALA A 96 15.11 -3.12 4.11
C ALA A 96 16.53 -3.72 4.14
N ALA A 97 17.48 -3.03 4.77
CA ALA A 97 18.83 -3.50 4.94
C ALA A 97 18.94 -4.82 5.71
N LYS A 98 18.06 -5.06 6.70
CA LYS A 98 17.99 -6.35 7.41
C LYS A 98 17.58 -7.52 6.51
N TYR A 99 16.88 -7.24 5.41
CA TYR A 99 16.53 -8.22 4.39
C TYR A 99 17.52 -8.25 3.22
N GLY A 100 18.64 -7.53 3.31
CA GLY A 100 19.69 -7.51 2.30
C GLY A 100 19.40 -6.60 1.10
N PHE A 101 18.50 -5.61 1.24
CA PHE A 101 18.15 -4.67 0.19
C PHE A 101 18.59 -3.24 0.53
N ASP A 102 19.17 -2.55 -0.45
CA ASP A 102 19.50 -1.12 -0.35
C ASP A 102 18.48 -0.29 -1.14
N ILE A 103 17.46 0.19 -0.44
CA ILE A 103 16.41 1.05 -1.01
C ILE A 103 16.77 2.55 -1.00
N SER A 104 18.01 2.90 -0.68
CA SER A 104 18.48 4.29 -0.72
C SER A 104 18.45 4.89 -2.13
N VAL A 105 18.62 4.03 -3.13
CA VAL A 105 18.69 4.37 -4.56
C VAL A 105 17.46 3.89 -5.33
N PRO A 106 17.19 4.45 -6.52
CA PRO A 106 16.12 3.95 -7.41
C PRO A 106 16.30 2.47 -7.77
N ALA A 107 15.18 1.79 -8.01
CA ALA A 107 15.20 0.42 -8.48
C ALA A 107 15.84 0.30 -9.87
N SER A 108 16.78 -0.63 -10.02
CA SER A 108 17.51 -0.86 -11.27
C SER A 108 16.88 -1.93 -12.16
N ASN A 109 16.04 -2.80 -11.62
CA ASN A 109 15.43 -3.94 -12.30
C ASN A 109 14.03 -4.25 -11.75
N ALA A 110 13.32 -5.18 -12.40
CA ALA A 110 11.96 -5.56 -12.05
C ALA A 110 11.83 -6.12 -10.63
N LYS A 111 12.77 -6.96 -10.21
CA LYS A 111 12.79 -7.54 -8.87
C LYS A 111 12.90 -6.47 -7.79
N GLU A 112 13.79 -5.50 -7.99
CA GLU A 112 13.94 -4.36 -7.10
C GLU A 112 12.69 -3.48 -7.11
N ALA A 113 12.15 -3.15 -8.28
CA ALA A 113 10.95 -2.30 -8.38
C ALA A 113 9.76 -2.89 -7.61
N ILE A 114 9.52 -4.18 -7.72
CA ILE A 114 8.49 -4.90 -6.97
C ILE A 114 8.78 -4.85 -5.46
N GLN A 115 10.03 -5.10 -5.08
CA GLN A 115 10.40 -5.15 -3.67
C GLN A 115 10.40 -3.76 -3.02
N TRP A 116 10.86 -2.69 -3.70
CA TRP A 116 10.80 -1.30 -3.22
C TRP A 116 9.35 -0.84 -3.02
N LEU A 117 8.50 -1.13 -3.99
CA LEU A 117 7.07 -0.86 -3.91
C LEU A 117 6.44 -1.58 -2.69
N TYR A 118 6.79 -2.85 -2.48
CA TYR A 118 6.30 -3.62 -1.35
C TYR A 118 6.78 -3.04 -0.01
N PHE A 119 8.04 -2.59 0.11
CA PHE A 119 8.51 -1.92 1.32
C PHE A 119 7.75 -0.62 1.60
N GLY A 120 7.47 0.19 0.58
CA GLY A 120 6.63 1.38 0.71
C GLY A 120 5.22 1.04 1.22
N TYR A 121 4.65 -0.03 0.71
CA TYR A 121 3.35 -0.53 1.15
C TYR A 121 3.38 -1.00 2.62
N LEU A 122 4.42 -1.71 3.05
CA LEU A 122 4.58 -2.11 4.45
C LEU A 122 4.68 -0.91 5.39
N GLY A 123 5.39 0.15 4.97
CA GLY A 123 5.44 1.41 5.72
C GLY A 123 4.06 2.02 5.91
N ALA A 124 3.24 2.06 4.86
CA ALA A 124 1.87 2.57 4.92
C ALA A 124 0.95 1.71 5.82
N ILE A 125 1.09 0.38 5.78
CA ILE A 125 0.36 -0.52 6.68
C ILE A 125 0.68 -0.19 8.14
N LYS A 126 1.96 0.02 8.44
CA LYS A 126 2.41 0.33 9.80
C LYS A 126 1.87 1.67 10.28
N ASP A 127 1.91 2.69 9.44
CA ASP A 127 1.45 4.05 9.80
C ASP A 127 -0.07 4.11 9.99
N GLN A 128 -0.83 3.47 9.11
CA GLN A 128 -2.29 3.56 9.08
C GLN A 128 -2.99 2.48 9.94
N ASN A 129 -2.27 1.63 10.66
CA ASN A 129 -2.82 0.47 11.37
C ASN A 129 -3.69 -0.43 10.49
N GLY A 130 -3.29 -0.64 9.34
CA GLY A 130 -3.38 -1.67 8.37
C GLY A 130 -4.64 -2.33 7.86
N ALA A 131 -5.81 -2.22 8.45
CA ALA A 131 -6.99 -2.88 7.87
C ALA A 131 -7.52 -2.12 6.63
N ALA A 132 -7.97 -2.86 5.60
CA ALA A 132 -8.49 -2.30 4.34
C ALA A 132 -7.46 -1.40 3.61
N MET A 133 -6.24 -1.91 3.47
CA MET A 133 -5.11 -1.22 2.83
C MET A 133 -5.04 -1.57 1.34
N SER A 134 -5.70 -0.78 0.51
CA SER A 134 -5.62 -0.94 -0.94
C SER A 134 -4.22 -0.61 -1.46
N LEU A 135 -3.75 -1.42 -2.42
CA LEU A 135 -2.46 -1.22 -3.08
C LEU A 135 -2.58 -0.19 -4.23
N GLY A 136 -3.70 -0.20 -4.91
CA GLY A 136 -3.97 0.69 -6.04
C GLY A 136 -3.86 -0.03 -7.37
N ARG A 137 -3.30 0.61 -8.38
CA ARG A 137 -3.07 0.05 -9.71
C ARG A 137 -1.57 0.04 -9.98
N THR A 138 -0.90 -1.03 -9.57
CA THR A 138 0.55 -1.15 -9.64
C THR A 138 1.03 -1.95 -10.85
N SER A 139 0.16 -2.80 -11.41
CA SER A 139 0.50 -3.67 -12.54
C SER A 139 1.07 -2.93 -13.75
N THR A 140 0.48 -1.79 -14.14
CA THR A 140 0.93 -0.97 -15.26
C THR A 140 2.31 -0.35 -15.00
N PHE A 141 2.58 0.06 -13.77
CA PHE A 141 3.88 0.59 -13.38
C PHE A 141 4.97 -0.49 -13.42
N LEU A 142 4.70 -1.63 -12.82
CA LEU A 142 5.66 -2.74 -12.76
C LEU A 142 5.96 -3.33 -14.15
N ASP A 143 5.00 -3.24 -15.08
CA ASP A 143 5.18 -3.68 -16.47
C ASP A 143 6.35 -2.96 -17.14
N ILE A 144 6.60 -1.68 -16.83
CA ILE A 144 7.69 -0.89 -17.39
C ILE A 144 9.06 -1.55 -17.11
N PHE A 145 9.26 -1.98 -15.86
CA PHE A 145 10.50 -2.64 -15.44
C PHE A 145 10.61 -4.06 -16.00
N ILE A 146 9.51 -4.81 -15.96
CA ILE A 146 9.46 -6.19 -16.42
C ILE A 146 9.71 -6.25 -17.93
N GLU A 147 9.03 -5.45 -18.74
CA GLU A 147 9.20 -5.43 -20.19
C GLU A 147 10.61 -4.96 -20.59
N ARG A 148 11.19 -4.00 -19.89
CA ARG A 148 12.57 -3.59 -20.10
C ARG A 148 13.55 -4.75 -19.82
N ASP A 149 13.38 -5.46 -18.74
CA ASP A 149 14.26 -6.55 -18.35
C ASP A 149 14.10 -7.77 -19.27
N LEU A 150 12.88 -8.03 -19.78
CA LEU A 150 12.63 -9.01 -20.83
C LEU A 150 13.32 -8.65 -22.14
N GLN A 151 13.20 -7.38 -22.59
CA GLN A 151 13.83 -6.91 -23.82
C GLN A 151 15.36 -6.98 -23.77
N ASN A 152 15.94 -6.74 -22.60
CA ASN A 152 17.38 -6.82 -22.38
C ASN A 152 17.88 -8.25 -22.13
N GLY A 153 16.99 -9.25 -22.07
CA GLY A 153 17.34 -10.64 -21.77
C GLY A 153 17.75 -10.88 -20.32
N ALA A 154 17.47 -9.93 -19.42
CA ALA A 154 17.72 -10.08 -17.98
C ALA A 154 16.68 -10.96 -17.28
N LEU A 155 15.49 -11.12 -17.88
CA LEU A 155 14.41 -12.01 -17.45
C LEU A 155 13.90 -12.85 -18.62
N THR A 156 13.38 -14.04 -18.30
CA THR A 156 12.46 -14.78 -19.18
C THR A 156 11.01 -14.49 -18.78
N GLU A 157 10.04 -14.89 -19.63
CA GLU A 157 8.62 -14.71 -19.33
C GLU A 157 8.20 -15.52 -18.08
N GLU A 158 8.75 -16.73 -17.92
CA GLU A 158 8.53 -17.58 -16.74
C GLU A 158 9.04 -16.91 -15.46
N GLN A 159 10.23 -16.30 -15.52
CA GLN A 159 10.79 -15.56 -14.40
C GLN A 159 9.98 -14.29 -14.05
N ALA A 160 9.47 -13.60 -15.09
CA ALA A 160 8.58 -12.45 -14.89
C ALA A 160 7.27 -12.87 -14.21
N GLN A 161 6.68 -14.00 -14.62
CA GLN A 161 5.51 -14.55 -13.96
C GLN A 161 5.83 -14.96 -12.51
N GLU A 162 6.94 -15.63 -12.27
CA GLU A 162 7.37 -16.01 -10.92
C GLU A 162 7.53 -14.81 -9.99
N LEU A 163 8.08 -13.69 -10.47
CA LEU A 163 8.17 -12.45 -9.68
C LEU A 163 6.79 -11.94 -9.28
N MET A 164 5.80 -12.02 -10.16
CA MET A 164 4.42 -11.64 -9.85
C MET A 164 3.76 -12.61 -8.87
N ASP A 165 3.96 -13.90 -9.05
CA ASP A 165 3.47 -14.93 -8.11
C ASP A 165 4.04 -14.70 -6.71
N GLN A 166 5.35 -14.47 -6.59
CA GLN A 166 6.01 -14.14 -5.31
C GLN A 166 5.45 -12.84 -4.69
N PHE A 167 5.14 -11.83 -5.51
CA PHE A 167 4.53 -10.60 -5.02
C PHE A 167 3.13 -10.86 -4.45
N ILE A 168 2.29 -11.60 -5.15
CA ILE A 168 0.96 -11.98 -4.68
C ILE A 168 1.04 -12.84 -3.41
N ILE A 169 2.00 -13.77 -3.31
CA ILE A 169 2.24 -14.54 -2.07
C ILE A 169 2.55 -13.60 -0.90
N LYS A 170 3.41 -12.61 -1.09
CA LYS A 170 3.73 -11.61 -0.05
C LYS A 170 2.48 -10.85 0.40
N LEU A 171 1.61 -10.47 -0.53
CA LEU A 171 0.34 -9.81 -0.22
C LEU A 171 -0.62 -10.72 0.56
N ARG A 172 -0.62 -12.04 0.30
CA ARG A 172 -1.40 -13.03 1.05
C ARG A 172 -0.86 -13.28 2.46
N LEU A 173 0.44 -13.14 2.66
CA LEU A 173 1.11 -13.41 3.94
C LEU A 173 1.11 -12.22 4.89
N VAL A 174 1.05 -11.00 4.37
CA VAL A 174 1.18 -9.81 5.19
C VAL A 174 0.02 -9.69 6.17
N ARG A 175 0.37 -9.42 7.43
CA ARG A 175 -0.58 -9.19 8.53
C ARG A 175 -0.18 -7.92 9.25
N PHE A 176 -1.13 -7.25 9.88
CA PHE A 176 -0.82 -6.25 10.86
C PHE A 176 -1.25 -6.71 12.26
N LEU A 177 -0.48 -6.29 13.25
CA LEU A 177 -0.70 -6.70 14.63
C LEU A 177 -1.44 -5.59 15.37
N ARG A 178 -2.50 -5.96 16.06
CA ARG A 178 -3.24 -5.10 16.96
C ARG A 178 -2.71 -5.22 18.41
N ALA A 179 -3.56 -4.98 19.39
CA ALA A 179 -3.23 -5.22 20.78
C ALA A 179 -2.93 -6.71 21.04
N PRO A 180 -2.06 -7.03 22.02
CA PRO A 180 -1.70 -8.42 22.31
C PRO A 180 -2.89 -9.36 22.50
N GLU A 181 -3.91 -8.92 23.24
CA GLU A 181 -5.12 -9.71 23.55
C GLU A 181 -5.90 -10.05 22.27
N TYR A 182 -5.93 -9.13 21.32
CA TYR A 182 -6.58 -9.36 20.02
C TYR A 182 -5.77 -10.33 19.17
N ASN A 183 -4.46 -10.18 19.15
CA ASN A 183 -3.57 -11.06 18.37
C ASN A 183 -3.55 -12.49 18.91
N GLU A 184 -3.74 -12.68 20.21
CA GLU A 184 -3.86 -14.00 20.82
C GLU A 184 -5.05 -14.80 20.28
N LEU A 185 -6.17 -14.10 20.00
CA LEU A 185 -7.37 -14.73 19.46
C LEU A 185 -7.31 -14.95 17.93
N PHE A 186 -6.73 -14.02 17.17
CA PHE A 186 -6.84 -13.96 15.72
C PHE A 186 -5.50 -14.07 14.97
N SER A 187 -4.39 -14.18 15.66
CA SER A 187 -3.03 -14.28 15.08
C SER A 187 -2.69 -13.14 14.10
N GLY A 188 -3.19 -11.94 14.37
CA GLY A 188 -3.10 -10.78 13.50
C GLY A 188 -4.23 -10.70 12.48
N ASP A 189 -4.44 -9.51 11.92
CA ASP A 189 -5.46 -9.26 10.90
C ASP A 189 -4.88 -9.32 9.50
N PRO A 190 -5.62 -9.85 8.53
CA PRO A 190 -5.33 -9.61 7.12
C PRO A 190 -5.46 -8.11 6.81
N VAL A 191 -4.68 -7.64 5.85
CA VAL A 191 -4.69 -6.21 5.47
C VAL A 191 -5.78 -5.90 4.44
N TRP A 192 -6.49 -6.90 3.95
CA TRP A 192 -7.54 -6.80 2.93
C TRP A 192 -7.09 -5.99 1.71
N VAL A 193 -5.99 -6.44 1.14
CA VAL A 193 -5.35 -5.81 -0.02
C VAL A 193 -6.29 -5.81 -1.20
N THR A 194 -6.45 -4.64 -1.83
CA THR A 194 -7.11 -4.52 -3.13
C THR A 194 -6.12 -4.00 -4.16
N GLU A 195 -5.93 -4.75 -5.24
CA GLU A 195 -5.20 -4.34 -6.44
C GLU A 195 -6.18 -4.11 -7.58
N SER A 196 -6.04 -3.00 -8.29
CA SER A 196 -6.83 -2.68 -9.48
C SER A 196 -6.00 -2.93 -10.73
N ILE A 197 -6.56 -3.61 -11.72
CA ILE A 197 -5.89 -3.90 -12.98
C ILE A 197 -6.69 -3.40 -14.18
N GLY A 198 -6.01 -3.09 -15.26
CA GLY A 198 -6.62 -2.59 -16.49
C GLY A 198 -7.15 -1.16 -16.38
N GLY A 199 -8.30 -0.91 -17.04
CA GLY A 199 -8.90 0.42 -17.10
C GLY A 199 -8.22 1.35 -18.09
N MET A 200 -8.52 2.65 -17.96
CA MET A 200 -8.09 3.71 -18.87
C MET A 200 -7.28 4.77 -18.13
N GLY A 201 -6.35 5.41 -18.82
CA GLY A 201 -5.70 6.63 -18.40
C GLY A 201 -6.58 7.86 -18.66
N ILE A 202 -6.21 8.99 -18.06
CA ILE A 202 -6.89 10.28 -18.26
C ILE A 202 -6.84 10.71 -19.74
N ASP A 203 -5.79 10.30 -20.44
CA ASP A 203 -5.57 10.56 -21.87
C ASP A 203 -6.32 9.59 -22.81
N GLY A 204 -7.16 8.74 -22.27
CA GLY A 204 -7.97 7.77 -23.03
C GLY A 204 -7.22 6.53 -23.48
N ARG A 205 -5.93 6.35 -23.15
CA ARG A 205 -5.19 5.11 -23.45
C ARG A 205 -5.61 3.99 -22.51
N THR A 206 -5.63 2.77 -23.04
CA THR A 206 -5.77 1.59 -22.18
C THR A 206 -4.56 1.46 -21.24
N LEU A 207 -4.83 1.07 -20.01
CA LEU A 207 -3.81 0.73 -19.02
C LEU A 207 -3.70 -0.78 -18.80
N VAL A 208 -4.32 -1.55 -19.68
CA VAL A 208 -4.09 -3.00 -19.77
C VAL A 208 -2.70 -3.22 -20.36
N THR A 209 -1.85 -3.91 -19.61
CA THR A 209 -0.50 -4.30 -20.01
C THR A 209 -0.34 -5.81 -19.90
N LYS A 210 0.78 -6.36 -20.37
CA LYS A 210 1.05 -7.79 -20.19
C LYS A 210 1.06 -8.16 -18.71
N ASN A 211 1.50 -7.26 -17.83
CA ASN A 211 1.51 -7.52 -16.42
C ASN A 211 0.09 -7.60 -15.81
N SER A 212 -0.92 -7.01 -16.44
CA SER A 212 -2.33 -7.23 -16.06
C SER A 212 -2.73 -8.70 -16.26
N PHE A 213 -2.23 -9.33 -17.33
CA PHE A 213 -2.46 -10.75 -17.57
C PHE A 213 -1.64 -11.64 -16.64
N ARG A 214 -0.38 -11.27 -16.32
CA ARG A 214 0.43 -12.01 -15.33
C ARG A 214 -0.24 -12.01 -13.95
N VAL A 215 -0.82 -10.88 -13.53
CA VAL A 215 -1.56 -10.80 -12.27
C VAL A 215 -2.79 -11.72 -12.29
N LEU A 216 -3.53 -11.79 -13.39
CA LEU A 216 -4.65 -12.75 -13.53
C LEU A 216 -4.15 -14.19 -13.51
N HIS A 217 -3.07 -14.49 -14.20
CA HIS A 217 -2.48 -15.84 -14.25
C HIS A 217 -1.97 -16.33 -12.88
N THR A 218 -1.73 -15.41 -11.93
CA THR A 218 -1.42 -15.83 -10.54
C THR A 218 -2.57 -16.61 -9.90
N LEU A 219 -3.81 -16.42 -10.33
CA LEU A 219 -4.96 -17.18 -9.82
C LEU A 219 -4.88 -18.66 -10.23
N ASP A 220 -4.39 -18.93 -11.44
CA ASP A 220 -4.17 -20.30 -11.92
C ASP A 220 -2.99 -20.94 -11.18
N ASN A 221 -1.88 -20.22 -11.03
CA ASN A 221 -0.66 -20.75 -10.41
C ASN A 221 -0.80 -20.98 -8.90
N LEU A 222 -1.47 -20.04 -8.20
CA LEU A 222 -1.53 -20.02 -6.74
C LEU A 222 -2.88 -20.47 -6.16
N GLY A 223 -3.87 -20.67 -7.01
CA GLY A 223 -5.24 -20.95 -6.63
C GLY A 223 -5.97 -19.76 -5.99
N PRO A 224 -7.28 -19.89 -5.73
CA PRO A 224 -8.10 -18.83 -5.17
C PRO A 224 -7.68 -18.49 -3.74
N ALA A 225 -7.78 -17.21 -3.39
CA ALA A 225 -7.57 -16.72 -2.03
C ALA A 225 -8.38 -15.42 -1.84
N PRO A 226 -8.77 -15.10 -0.59
CA PRO A 226 -9.50 -13.88 -0.30
C PRO A 226 -8.68 -12.62 -0.55
N GLU A 227 -7.35 -12.75 -0.62
CA GLU A 227 -6.42 -11.65 -0.84
C GLU A 227 -5.34 -12.00 -1.87
N PRO A 228 -4.90 -10.99 -2.65
CA PRO A 228 -5.52 -9.68 -2.82
C PRO A 228 -6.88 -9.77 -3.52
N ASN A 229 -7.80 -8.84 -3.18
CA ASN A 229 -8.98 -8.62 -4.00
C ASN A 229 -8.56 -7.96 -5.30
N LEU A 230 -8.82 -8.61 -6.45
CA LEU A 230 -8.49 -8.07 -7.76
C LEU A 230 -9.70 -7.33 -8.35
N THR A 231 -9.58 -6.01 -8.45
CA THR A 231 -10.58 -5.17 -9.10
C THR A 231 -10.23 -5.00 -10.58
N VAL A 232 -11.00 -5.66 -11.44
CA VAL A 232 -10.84 -5.55 -12.90
C VAL A 232 -11.60 -4.32 -13.40
N LEU A 233 -10.89 -3.29 -13.79
CA LEU A 233 -11.47 -2.06 -14.30
C LEU A 233 -11.88 -2.26 -15.77
N TRP A 234 -13.16 -1.97 -16.06
CA TRP A 234 -13.74 -2.16 -17.38
C TRP A 234 -13.98 -0.83 -18.12
N SER A 235 -13.87 -0.87 -19.44
CA SER A 235 -14.25 0.18 -20.37
C SER A 235 -14.52 -0.41 -21.74
N ASN A 236 -15.38 0.22 -22.54
CA ASN A 236 -15.66 -0.19 -23.93
C ASN A 236 -14.43 -0.17 -24.84
N ASN A 237 -13.39 0.55 -24.48
CA ASN A 237 -12.18 0.74 -25.28
C ASN A 237 -11.02 -0.20 -24.87
N LEU A 238 -11.30 -1.19 -24.04
CA LEU A 238 -10.27 -2.16 -23.63
C LEU A 238 -10.04 -3.21 -24.71
N PRO A 239 -8.82 -3.81 -24.78
CA PRO A 239 -8.52 -4.90 -25.68
C PRO A 239 -9.51 -6.06 -25.51
N VAL A 240 -9.98 -6.62 -26.65
CA VAL A 240 -10.94 -7.73 -26.65
C VAL A 240 -10.38 -8.95 -25.90
N SER A 241 -9.08 -9.23 -26.01
CA SER A 241 -8.42 -10.32 -25.28
C SER A 241 -8.58 -10.20 -23.76
N TYR A 242 -8.52 -8.98 -23.25
CA TYR A 242 -8.69 -8.72 -21.81
C TYR A 242 -10.14 -8.89 -21.36
N THR A 243 -11.09 -8.47 -22.17
CA THR A 243 -12.53 -8.64 -21.87
C THR A 243 -12.95 -10.10 -21.92
N HIS A 244 -12.36 -10.91 -22.79
CA HIS A 244 -12.65 -12.35 -22.88
C HIS A 244 -12.14 -13.12 -21.66
N LEU A 245 -10.96 -12.81 -21.11
CA LEU A 245 -10.48 -13.43 -19.88
C LEU A 245 -11.46 -13.19 -18.71
N ARG A 246 -11.99 -11.98 -18.58
CA ARG A 246 -12.99 -11.65 -17.58
C ARG A 246 -14.26 -12.51 -17.69
N ALA A 247 -14.68 -12.87 -18.89
CA ALA A 247 -15.87 -13.71 -19.10
C ALA A 247 -15.67 -15.16 -18.63
N HIS A 248 -14.45 -15.68 -18.68
CA HIS A 248 -14.10 -17.01 -18.20
C HIS A 248 -13.98 -17.07 -16.66
N GLU A 249 -13.47 -16.00 -16.05
CA GLU A 249 -13.30 -15.93 -14.59
C GLU A 249 -14.63 -15.80 -13.83
N THR A 250 -15.64 -15.17 -14.44
CA THR A 250 -16.98 -15.06 -13.83
C THR A 250 -17.78 -16.37 -13.85
N THR A 251 -17.39 -17.35 -14.65
CA THR A 251 -18.05 -18.67 -14.71
C THR A 251 -17.51 -19.67 -13.66
N LEU A 252 -16.41 -19.36 -13.01
CA LEU A 252 -15.83 -20.22 -11.97
C LEU A 252 -16.35 -19.92 -10.55
N HIS A 253 -17.24 -18.96 -10.39
CA HIS A 253 -17.80 -18.55 -9.09
C HIS A 253 -19.34 -18.68 -9.00
N LEU A 254 -19.94 -19.56 -9.79
CA LEU A 254 -21.36 -19.95 -9.63
C LEU A 254 -21.49 -21.39 -9.12
#